data_5abee68c55721a6f1f85809dbb08c89e
#
_entry.id   5abee68c55721a6f1f85809dbb08c89e
#
_cell.length_a   1.000
_cell.length_b   1.000
_cell.length_c   1.000
_cell.angle_alpha   90.00
_cell.angle_beta   90.00
_cell.angle_gamma   90.00
#
_symmetry.space_group_name_H-M   'P 1'
#
loop_
_entity.id
_entity.type
_entity.pdbx_description
1 polymer ?
#
loop_
_entity_poly.entity_id
_entity_poly.type
_entity_poly.pdbx_seq_one_letter_code
_entity_poly.pdbx_strand_id
1 'polypeptide(L)'
;IGENRLNSEIIDLALRETYLEALKKEKLLPISHPRINIKMLKDLTADTAELEYSAEIDLMPKLEIGNYKKIKIKKQDRAPIKVAQDEIDQVISHLARSKAQFKDITRPVKEGDRVEINFDGFDKHVKLENLSSKNYPVILGSKVLIGDFEKHLIGLRKQDKKEFTIDIPEPGSKAAKKRVDFKIEVLQTQEVILPKIDDNFAQKFKLKNLAELKKSIQEDILKQKKLQIQKNIENQILEELLKITKIEIPESLIEQEIERQIAEIKQRAESMNLSFEKYL
;
A
#
# COMPACT_ATOMS: atom_id res chain seq x y z
N ILE A 1 13.74 -47.85 -14.21
CA ILE A 1 14.38 -46.59 -13.78
C ILE A 1 15.70 -46.57 -14.55
N GLY A 2 15.87 -45.61 -15.50
CA GLY A 2 17.06 -45.58 -16.34
C GLY A 2 18.31 -45.23 -15.53
N GLU A 3 19.47 -45.81 -15.89
CA GLU A 3 20.78 -45.59 -15.25
C GLU A 3 21.12 -44.11 -15.08
N ASN A 4 20.74 -43.27 -16.03
CA ASN A 4 20.95 -41.81 -15.96
C ASN A 4 20.23 -41.15 -14.79
N ARG A 5 19.05 -41.63 -14.41
CA ARG A 5 18.30 -41.09 -13.27
C ARG A 5 18.91 -41.49 -11.94
N LEU A 6 19.37 -42.75 -11.84
CA LEU A 6 20.06 -43.23 -10.65
C LEU A 6 21.37 -42.50 -10.43
N ASN A 7 22.16 -42.27 -11.48
CA ASN A 7 23.39 -41.50 -11.42
C ASN A 7 23.17 -40.05 -10.97
N SER A 8 22.11 -39.40 -11.46
CA SER A 8 21.76 -38.03 -11.00
C SER A 8 21.40 -38.01 -9.52
N GLU A 9 20.60 -38.96 -9.04
CA GLU A 9 20.22 -39.04 -7.63
C GLU A 9 21.42 -39.29 -6.69
N ILE A 10 22.40 -40.13 -7.14
CA ILE A 10 23.65 -40.39 -6.39
C ILE A 10 24.49 -39.11 -6.30
N ILE A 11 24.64 -38.37 -7.41
CA ILE A 11 25.38 -37.10 -7.43
C ILE A 11 24.72 -36.10 -6.51
N ASP A 12 23.40 -35.92 -6.61
CA ASP A 12 22.66 -34.95 -5.79
C ASP A 12 22.77 -35.28 -4.29
N LEU A 13 22.74 -36.59 -3.93
CA LEU A 13 22.90 -36.98 -2.54
C LEU A 13 24.32 -36.70 -2.05
N ALA A 14 25.35 -37.07 -2.83
CA ALA A 14 26.75 -36.82 -2.49
C ALA A 14 27.05 -35.34 -2.35
N LEU A 15 26.58 -34.52 -3.29
CA LEU A 15 26.71 -33.06 -3.24
C LEU A 15 26.04 -32.49 -1.97
N ARG A 16 24.84 -32.94 -1.66
CA ARG A 16 24.08 -32.46 -0.50
C ARG A 16 24.77 -32.77 0.82
N GLU A 17 25.22 -34.01 1.00
CA GLU A 17 25.87 -34.44 2.24
C GLU A 17 27.23 -33.75 2.43
N THR A 18 28.08 -33.78 1.42
CA THR A 18 29.43 -33.19 1.49
C THR A 18 29.40 -31.69 1.61
N TYR A 19 28.43 -31.00 0.96
CA TYR A 19 28.23 -29.58 1.10
C TYR A 19 27.82 -29.18 2.54
N LEU A 20 26.87 -29.91 3.12
CA LEU A 20 26.44 -29.67 4.51
C LEU A 20 27.56 -29.92 5.52
N GLU A 21 28.40 -30.94 5.27
CA GLU A 21 29.56 -31.22 6.10
C GLU A 21 30.61 -30.09 5.98
N ALA A 22 30.90 -29.62 4.78
CA ALA A 22 31.79 -28.49 4.55
C ALA A 22 31.32 -27.22 5.26
N LEU A 23 30.03 -26.88 5.17
CA LEU A 23 29.45 -25.74 5.86
C LEU A 23 29.61 -25.82 7.38
N LYS A 24 29.36 -26.99 7.97
CA LYS A 24 29.53 -27.25 9.40
C LYS A 24 30.99 -27.11 9.84
N LYS A 25 31.93 -27.69 9.07
CA LYS A 25 33.36 -27.65 9.35
C LYS A 25 33.90 -26.24 9.31
N GLU A 26 33.51 -25.44 8.30
CA GLU A 26 33.97 -24.06 8.13
C GLU A 26 33.11 -23.05 8.90
N LYS A 27 32.04 -23.50 9.58
CA LYS A 27 31.10 -22.67 10.35
C LYS A 27 30.50 -21.54 9.49
N LEU A 28 30.17 -21.82 8.23
CA LEU A 28 29.60 -20.88 7.30
C LEU A 28 28.08 -20.92 7.37
N LEU A 29 27.46 -19.75 7.25
CA LEU A 29 26.01 -19.57 7.19
C LEU A 29 25.63 -18.96 5.83
N PRO A 30 25.30 -19.80 4.84
CA PRO A 30 24.87 -19.31 3.54
C PRO A 30 23.50 -18.65 3.61
N ILE A 31 23.31 -17.61 2.81
CA ILE A 31 22.04 -16.88 2.68
C ILE A 31 21.33 -17.17 1.36
N SER A 32 22.01 -17.88 0.45
CA SER A 32 21.47 -18.28 -0.84
C SER A 32 21.75 -19.76 -1.11
N HIS A 33 21.12 -20.32 -2.14
CA HIS A 33 21.47 -21.61 -2.67
C HIS A 33 22.88 -21.58 -3.28
N PRO A 34 23.69 -22.64 -3.08
CA PRO A 34 25.03 -22.69 -3.65
C PRO A 34 24.98 -22.76 -5.18
N ARG A 35 25.88 -22.04 -5.83
CA ARG A 35 26.21 -22.27 -7.25
C ARG A 35 27.25 -23.37 -7.33
N ILE A 36 26.81 -24.58 -7.73
CA ILE A 36 27.67 -25.74 -7.79
C ILE A 36 28.23 -25.92 -9.20
N ASN A 37 29.57 -26.07 -9.31
CA ASN A 37 30.25 -26.38 -10.54
C ASN A 37 31.05 -27.68 -10.36
N ILE A 38 30.61 -28.74 -11.03
CA ILE A 38 31.27 -30.05 -11.00
C ILE A 38 32.52 -29.99 -11.89
N LYS A 39 33.69 -30.20 -11.31
CA LYS A 39 34.96 -30.17 -12.00
C LYS A 39 35.36 -31.54 -12.55
N MET A 40 35.12 -32.62 -11.77
CA MET A 40 35.49 -33.96 -12.14
C MET A 40 34.49 -34.97 -11.55
N LEU A 41 34.15 -35.95 -12.32
CA LEU A 41 33.31 -37.07 -11.94
C LEU A 41 33.91 -38.35 -12.55
N LYS A 42 34.33 -39.33 -11.71
CA LYS A 42 34.86 -40.60 -12.15
C LYS A 42 34.09 -41.77 -11.55
N ASP A 43 33.85 -42.77 -12.34
CA ASP A 43 33.41 -44.14 -11.99
C ASP A 43 32.29 -44.20 -10.92
N LEU A 44 31.14 -43.62 -11.19
CA LEU A 44 29.96 -43.64 -10.29
C LEU A 44 29.50 -45.06 -9.88
N THR A 45 29.99 -46.11 -10.57
CA THR A 45 29.60 -47.49 -10.34
C THR A 45 30.64 -48.29 -9.60
N ALA A 46 31.78 -47.71 -9.25
CA ALA A 46 32.90 -48.40 -8.58
C ALA A 46 33.05 -47.91 -7.13
N ASP A 47 33.64 -48.75 -6.27
CA ASP A 47 34.00 -48.40 -4.88
C ASP A 47 35.00 -47.22 -4.79
N THR A 48 35.54 -46.79 -5.92
CA THR A 48 36.51 -45.70 -6.09
C THR A 48 35.92 -44.48 -6.75
N ALA A 49 34.60 -44.25 -6.62
CA ALA A 49 33.94 -43.08 -7.17
C ALA A 49 34.51 -41.76 -6.61
N GLU A 50 34.93 -40.86 -7.49
CA GLU A 50 35.48 -39.55 -7.13
C GLU A 50 34.60 -38.43 -7.70
N LEU A 51 34.17 -37.51 -6.83
CA LEU A 51 33.44 -36.30 -7.19
C LEU A 51 34.22 -35.07 -6.70
N GLU A 52 34.69 -34.23 -7.63
CA GLU A 52 35.28 -32.94 -7.31
C GLU A 52 34.36 -31.81 -7.80
N TYR A 53 34.00 -30.93 -6.91
CA TYR A 53 33.16 -29.78 -7.24
C TYR A 53 33.60 -28.52 -6.48
N SER A 54 33.20 -27.35 -6.98
CA SER A 54 33.28 -26.11 -6.25
C SER A 54 31.88 -25.57 -6.01
N ALA A 55 31.64 -25.09 -4.80
CA ALA A 55 30.40 -24.41 -4.42
C ALA A 55 30.70 -22.97 -4.10
N GLU A 56 30.07 -22.05 -4.83
CA GLU A 56 30.11 -20.63 -4.54
C GLU A 56 28.85 -20.26 -3.76
N ILE A 57 29.02 -19.58 -2.63
CA ILE A 57 27.94 -19.25 -1.71
C ILE A 57 28.04 -17.81 -1.28
N ASP A 58 26.90 -17.14 -1.14
CA ASP A 58 26.81 -15.85 -0.49
C ASP A 58 26.65 -16.05 1.02
N LEU A 59 27.46 -15.34 1.78
CA LEU A 59 27.41 -15.36 3.24
C LEU A 59 26.74 -14.12 3.78
N MET A 60 26.19 -14.23 5.00
CA MET A 60 25.66 -13.05 5.71
C MET A 60 26.73 -11.97 5.78
N PRO A 61 26.45 -10.76 5.28
CA PRO A 61 27.44 -9.69 5.26
C PRO A 61 27.82 -9.27 6.68
N LYS A 62 29.09 -8.95 6.86
CA LYS A 62 29.56 -8.37 8.13
C LYS A 62 29.12 -6.92 8.21
N LEU A 63 28.43 -6.60 9.30
CA LEU A 63 27.94 -5.25 9.56
C LEU A 63 28.96 -4.51 10.43
N GLU A 64 29.55 -3.45 9.89
CA GLU A 64 30.42 -2.56 10.66
C GLU A 64 29.66 -1.27 10.98
N ILE A 65 29.12 -1.20 12.20
CA ILE A 65 28.40 -0.03 12.68
C ILE A 65 29.41 0.96 13.26
N GLY A 66 29.40 2.20 12.74
CA GLY A 66 30.18 3.30 13.28
C GLY A 66 29.74 3.74 14.68
N ASN A 67 30.21 4.90 15.13
CA ASN A 67 29.89 5.38 16.46
C ASN A 67 28.44 5.91 16.55
N TYR A 68 27.49 5.00 16.75
CA TYR A 68 26.06 5.31 16.87
C TYR A 68 25.71 6.20 18.09
N LYS A 69 26.59 6.29 19.12
CA LYS A 69 26.36 7.15 20.29
C LYS A 69 26.41 8.66 19.95
N LYS A 70 26.95 9.01 18.79
CA LYS A 70 27.03 10.40 18.30
C LYS A 70 25.81 10.83 17.46
N ILE A 71 24.85 9.93 17.18
CA ILE A 71 23.64 10.25 16.42
C ILE A 71 22.84 11.32 17.15
N LYS A 72 22.48 12.37 16.44
CA LYS A 72 21.65 13.48 16.94
C LYS A 72 20.34 13.52 16.17
N ILE A 73 19.23 13.43 16.89
CA ILE A 73 17.88 13.57 16.34
C ILE A 73 17.44 15.03 16.41
N LYS A 74 16.72 15.51 15.41
CA LYS A 74 16.20 16.89 15.35
C LYS A 74 15.25 17.13 16.53
N LYS A 75 15.45 18.24 17.23
CA LYS A 75 14.64 18.61 18.42
C LYS A 75 13.15 18.81 18.17
N GLN A 76 12.76 19.07 16.91
CA GLN A 76 11.34 19.32 16.55
C GLN A 76 10.42 18.15 16.91
N ASP A 77 10.95 16.93 16.89
CA ASP A 77 10.15 15.72 17.18
C ASP A 77 9.91 15.51 18.69
N ARG A 78 10.50 16.35 19.55
CA ARG A 78 10.33 16.33 20.99
C ARG A 78 9.38 17.42 21.53
N ALA A 79 8.74 18.18 20.65
CA ALA A 79 7.77 19.18 21.04
C ALA A 79 6.56 18.54 21.74
N PRO A 80 5.95 19.21 22.74
CA PRO A 80 4.76 18.68 23.40
C PRO A 80 3.64 18.51 22.37
N ILE A 81 3.11 17.29 22.30
CA ILE A 81 2.06 16.94 21.35
C ILE A 81 0.75 17.59 21.85
N LYS A 82 0.23 18.52 21.08
CA LYS A 82 -1.07 19.14 21.33
C LYS A 82 -2.08 18.65 20.30
N VAL A 83 -3.31 18.45 20.75
CA VAL A 83 -4.47 18.20 19.89
C VAL A 83 -5.25 19.51 19.79
N ALA A 84 -5.39 20.02 18.58
CA ALA A 84 -6.18 21.21 18.34
C ALA A 84 -7.68 20.88 18.38
N GLN A 85 -8.51 21.85 18.77
CA GLN A 85 -9.97 21.65 18.79
C GLN A 85 -10.51 21.32 17.39
N ASP A 86 -9.97 21.97 16.36
CA ASP A 86 -10.36 21.76 14.97
C ASP A 86 -10.17 20.29 14.51
N GLU A 87 -9.14 19.61 15.02
CA GLU A 87 -8.90 18.18 14.69
C GLU A 87 -10.01 17.30 15.28
N ILE A 88 -10.44 17.61 16.51
CA ILE A 88 -11.57 16.92 17.16
C ILE A 88 -12.86 17.16 16.38
N ASP A 89 -13.11 18.41 15.99
CA ASP A 89 -14.31 18.80 15.27
C ASP A 89 -14.36 18.20 13.85
N GLN A 90 -13.21 18.05 13.20
CA GLN A 90 -13.11 17.32 11.92
C GLN A 90 -13.49 15.85 12.07
N VAL A 91 -12.99 15.18 13.11
CA VAL A 91 -13.34 13.77 13.37
C VAL A 91 -14.83 13.63 13.68
N ILE A 92 -15.39 14.52 14.51
CA ILE A 92 -16.83 14.53 14.82
C ILE A 92 -17.66 14.73 13.55
N SER A 93 -17.25 15.66 12.69
CA SER A 93 -17.91 15.92 11.40
C SER A 93 -17.87 14.69 10.49
N HIS A 94 -16.74 13.98 10.46
CA HIS A 94 -16.61 12.74 9.71
C HIS A 94 -17.52 11.64 10.28
N LEU A 95 -17.57 11.50 11.60
CA LEU A 95 -18.46 10.56 12.27
C LEU A 95 -19.95 10.91 12.03
N ALA A 96 -20.30 12.20 12.03
CA ALA A 96 -21.65 12.64 11.71
C ALA A 96 -22.06 12.29 10.27
N ARG A 97 -21.16 12.48 9.31
CA ARG A 97 -21.37 12.08 7.91
C ARG A 97 -21.55 10.57 7.76
N SER A 98 -20.78 9.76 8.49
CA SER A 98 -20.89 8.28 8.45
C SER A 98 -22.22 7.77 9.02
N LYS A 99 -22.91 8.57 9.83
CA LYS A 99 -24.23 8.28 10.43
C LYS A 99 -25.36 9.13 9.84
N ALA A 100 -25.08 9.79 8.70
CA ALA A 100 -26.10 10.57 7.99
C ALA A 100 -27.25 9.67 7.51
N GLN A 101 -28.44 10.22 7.50
CA GLN A 101 -29.61 9.62 6.86
C GLN A 101 -29.78 10.23 5.48
N PHE A 102 -30.24 9.42 4.53
CA PHE A 102 -30.46 9.82 3.16
C PHE A 102 -31.97 9.85 2.91
N LYS A 103 -32.47 10.99 2.41
CA LYS A 103 -33.89 11.16 2.05
C LYS A 103 -33.98 11.50 0.57
N ASP A 104 -34.76 10.72 -0.16
CA ASP A 104 -34.97 10.97 -1.58
C ASP A 104 -35.58 12.35 -1.84
N ILE A 105 -35.10 13.04 -2.86
CA ILE A 105 -35.55 14.38 -3.25
C ILE A 105 -35.94 14.38 -4.74
N THR A 106 -36.91 15.25 -5.06
CA THR A 106 -37.36 15.51 -6.45
C THR A 106 -36.89 16.86 -6.97
N ARG A 107 -36.39 17.75 -6.07
CA ARG A 107 -35.80 19.05 -6.44
C ARG A 107 -34.43 18.84 -7.13
N PRO A 108 -33.97 19.86 -7.88
CA PRO A 108 -32.61 19.88 -8.36
C PRO A 108 -31.59 19.70 -7.20
N VAL A 109 -30.51 18.95 -7.45
CA VAL A 109 -29.46 18.73 -6.44
C VAL A 109 -28.64 19.98 -6.23
N LYS A 110 -28.23 20.19 -5.00
CA LYS A 110 -27.35 21.26 -4.53
C LYS A 110 -26.11 20.69 -3.84
N GLU A 111 -25.17 21.55 -3.53
CA GLU A 111 -24.00 21.18 -2.72
C GLU A 111 -24.44 20.59 -1.37
N GLY A 112 -23.81 19.49 -0.97
CA GLY A 112 -24.16 18.71 0.22
C GLY A 112 -25.14 17.56 -0.03
N ASP A 113 -25.85 17.52 -1.16
CA ASP A 113 -26.72 16.39 -1.50
C ASP A 113 -25.91 15.17 -1.97
N ARG A 114 -26.46 13.98 -1.78
CA ARG A 114 -25.92 12.72 -2.30
C ARG A 114 -26.59 12.40 -3.63
N VAL A 115 -25.78 12.08 -4.62
CA VAL A 115 -26.25 11.59 -5.92
C VAL A 115 -25.63 10.23 -6.21
N GLU A 116 -26.37 9.37 -6.88
CA GLU A 116 -25.86 8.14 -7.43
C GLU A 116 -25.90 8.25 -8.96
N ILE A 117 -24.75 8.06 -9.57
CA ILE A 117 -24.58 8.30 -11.01
C ILE A 117 -23.96 7.09 -11.73
N ASN A 118 -24.33 6.93 -12.98
CA ASN A 118 -23.49 6.24 -13.94
C ASN A 118 -22.70 7.29 -14.70
N PHE A 119 -21.43 7.02 -14.96
CA PHE A 119 -20.64 7.88 -15.81
C PHE A 119 -19.65 7.08 -16.64
N ASP A 120 -19.45 7.55 -17.87
CA ASP A 120 -18.47 7.03 -18.81
C ASP A 120 -17.59 8.16 -19.30
N GLY A 121 -16.26 7.99 -19.17
CA GLY A 121 -15.26 8.91 -19.68
C GLY A 121 -14.72 8.46 -21.05
N PHE A 122 -14.52 9.42 -21.96
CA PHE A 122 -14.03 9.17 -23.32
C PHE A 122 -12.86 10.08 -23.65
N ASP A 123 -11.83 9.51 -24.29
CA ASP A 123 -10.77 10.25 -24.95
C ASP A 123 -10.91 10.04 -26.46
N LYS A 124 -11.19 11.12 -27.22
CA LYS A 124 -11.36 11.04 -28.67
C LYS A 124 -12.25 9.87 -29.14
N HIS A 125 -13.39 9.69 -28.45
CA HIS A 125 -14.38 8.61 -28.67
C HIS A 125 -13.98 7.20 -28.19
N VAL A 126 -12.79 7.02 -27.59
CA VAL A 126 -12.39 5.77 -26.96
C VAL A 126 -12.80 5.80 -25.47
N LYS A 127 -13.56 4.80 -25.05
CA LYS A 127 -13.99 4.69 -23.65
C LYS A 127 -12.80 4.38 -22.75
N LEU A 128 -12.70 5.13 -21.65
CA LEU A 128 -11.68 4.93 -20.61
C LEU A 128 -12.28 4.16 -19.44
N GLU A 129 -11.92 2.88 -19.30
CA GLU A 129 -12.46 2.02 -18.24
C GLU A 129 -12.13 2.54 -16.83
N ASN A 130 -10.95 3.13 -16.63
CA ASN A 130 -10.51 3.72 -15.38
C ASN A 130 -11.22 5.04 -15.01
N LEU A 131 -11.96 5.64 -15.96
CA LEU A 131 -12.77 6.85 -15.77
C LEU A 131 -14.25 6.57 -16.04
N SER A 132 -14.68 5.34 -15.84
CA SER A 132 -16.07 4.92 -16.03
C SER A 132 -16.52 4.12 -14.81
N SER A 133 -17.74 4.35 -14.34
CA SER A 133 -18.32 3.60 -13.23
C SER A 133 -19.85 3.58 -13.31
N LYS A 134 -20.43 2.55 -12.72
CA LYS A 134 -21.89 2.41 -12.56
C LYS A 134 -22.26 2.46 -11.09
N ASN A 135 -23.45 3.01 -10.81
CA ASN A 135 -24.00 3.13 -9.45
C ASN A 135 -23.03 3.81 -8.47
N TYR A 136 -22.29 4.82 -8.95
CA TYR A 136 -21.30 5.50 -8.14
C TYR A 136 -21.95 6.55 -7.23
N PRO A 137 -21.87 6.39 -5.89
CA PRO A 137 -22.41 7.36 -4.96
C PRO A 137 -21.42 8.49 -4.71
N VAL A 138 -21.85 9.72 -4.81
CA VAL A 138 -21.05 10.90 -4.48
C VAL A 138 -21.87 11.91 -3.67
N ILE A 139 -21.23 12.56 -2.71
CA ILE A 139 -21.77 13.72 -2.00
C ILE A 139 -21.18 14.96 -2.64
N LEU A 140 -22.02 15.84 -3.17
CA LEU A 140 -21.58 17.05 -3.85
C LEU A 140 -20.86 18.01 -2.88
N GLY A 141 -19.70 18.52 -3.26
CA GLY A 141 -18.83 19.32 -2.42
C GLY A 141 -17.78 18.54 -1.63
N SER A 142 -17.79 17.20 -1.72
CA SER A 142 -16.78 16.35 -1.06
C SER A 142 -15.40 16.38 -1.74
N LYS A 143 -15.33 16.87 -2.97
CA LYS A 143 -14.12 16.94 -3.81
C LYS A 143 -13.44 15.57 -4.03
N VAL A 144 -14.24 14.52 -4.07
CA VAL A 144 -13.80 13.16 -4.35
C VAL A 144 -13.58 12.92 -5.84
N LEU A 145 -14.42 13.57 -6.67
CA LEU A 145 -14.32 13.47 -8.12
C LEU A 145 -13.31 14.47 -8.69
N ILE A 146 -12.71 14.07 -9.81
CA ILE A 146 -11.60 14.79 -10.45
C ILE A 146 -12.08 16.15 -10.99
N GLY A 147 -11.31 17.19 -10.71
CA GLY A 147 -11.53 18.53 -11.28
C GLY A 147 -12.88 19.13 -10.90
N ASP A 148 -13.55 19.72 -11.90
CA ASP A 148 -14.85 20.40 -11.71
C ASP A 148 -16.06 19.47 -11.95
N PHE A 149 -15.86 18.16 -11.92
CA PHE A 149 -16.92 17.17 -12.20
C PHE A 149 -18.18 17.40 -11.35
N GLU A 150 -18.00 17.61 -10.05
CA GLU A 150 -19.14 17.82 -9.12
C GLU A 150 -19.95 19.07 -9.48
N LYS A 151 -19.34 20.12 -10.03
CA LYS A 151 -20.05 21.33 -10.47
C LYS A 151 -21.04 21.05 -11.59
N HIS A 152 -20.74 20.08 -12.48
CA HIS A 152 -21.62 19.71 -13.56
C HIS A 152 -22.83 18.89 -13.11
N LEU A 153 -22.78 18.32 -11.89
CA LEU A 153 -23.91 17.60 -11.28
C LEU A 153 -24.91 18.53 -10.60
N ILE A 154 -24.47 19.70 -10.13
CA ILE A 154 -25.35 20.67 -9.47
C ILE A 154 -26.48 21.11 -10.41
N GLY A 155 -27.71 21.11 -9.91
CA GLY A 155 -28.90 21.49 -10.64
C GLY A 155 -29.58 20.37 -11.41
N LEU A 156 -28.98 19.17 -11.50
CA LEU A 156 -29.60 18.01 -12.12
C LEU A 156 -30.64 17.36 -11.20
N ARG A 157 -31.49 16.53 -11.81
CA ARG A 157 -32.52 15.75 -11.13
C ARG A 157 -32.33 14.27 -11.44
N LYS A 158 -33.05 13.42 -10.73
CA LYS A 158 -33.11 11.99 -11.02
C LYS A 158 -33.50 11.75 -12.48
N GLN A 159 -32.81 10.83 -13.16
CA GLN A 159 -32.92 10.45 -14.57
C GLN A 159 -32.39 11.48 -15.58
N ASP A 160 -31.84 12.61 -15.13
CA ASP A 160 -31.18 13.54 -16.03
C ASP A 160 -29.91 12.91 -16.61
N LYS A 161 -29.67 13.20 -17.89
CA LYS A 161 -28.45 12.84 -18.61
C LYS A 161 -27.74 14.13 -19.01
N LYS A 162 -26.43 14.14 -18.89
CA LYS A 162 -25.61 15.29 -19.28
C LYS A 162 -24.27 14.83 -19.84
N GLU A 163 -23.82 15.56 -20.85
CA GLU A 163 -22.48 15.40 -21.41
C GLU A 163 -21.69 16.68 -21.14
N PHE A 164 -20.41 16.53 -20.76
CA PHE A 164 -19.51 17.66 -20.51
C PHE A 164 -18.07 17.21 -20.64
N THR A 165 -17.18 18.19 -20.82
CA THR A 165 -15.75 17.95 -20.96
C THR A 165 -15.00 18.53 -19.75
N ILE A 166 -14.03 17.79 -19.22
CA ILE A 166 -13.15 18.24 -18.14
C ILE A 166 -11.70 18.08 -18.54
N ASP A 167 -10.87 19.04 -18.17
CA ASP A 167 -9.44 18.97 -18.28
C ASP A 167 -8.88 18.26 -17.02
N ILE A 168 -8.36 17.05 -17.19
CA ILE A 168 -7.74 16.28 -16.11
C ILE A 168 -6.21 16.32 -16.20
N PRO A 169 -5.48 16.34 -15.07
CA PRO A 169 -4.03 16.27 -15.09
C PRO A 169 -3.57 14.93 -15.68
N GLU A 170 -2.57 14.97 -16.56
CA GLU A 170 -2.01 13.75 -17.13
C GLU A 170 -1.07 13.08 -16.10
N PRO A 171 -1.18 11.76 -15.88
CA PRO A 171 -0.28 11.04 -15.00
C PRO A 171 1.18 11.24 -15.39
N GLY A 172 2.01 11.70 -14.43
CA GLY A 172 3.45 11.94 -14.66
C GLY A 172 3.83 13.35 -15.17
N SER A 173 2.88 14.21 -15.49
CA SER A 173 3.14 15.60 -15.90
C SER A 173 2.38 16.61 -15.04
N LYS A 174 3.11 17.53 -14.39
CA LYS A 174 2.47 18.62 -13.60
C LYS A 174 1.80 19.71 -14.45
N ALA A 175 2.09 19.76 -15.75
CA ALA A 175 1.66 20.85 -16.64
C ALA A 175 0.70 20.39 -17.76
N ALA A 176 0.75 19.13 -18.17
CA ALA A 176 -0.12 18.62 -19.23
C ALA A 176 -1.52 18.31 -18.69
N LYS A 177 -2.53 18.79 -19.41
CA LYS A 177 -3.94 18.50 -19.14
C LYS A 177 -4.48 17.73 -20.32
N LYS A 178 -5.22 16.66 -20.03
CA LYS A 178 -5.92 15.85 -21.01
C LYS A 178 -7.40 16.18 -20.96
N ARG A 179 -8.00 16.46 -22.11
CA ARG A 179 -9.45 16.64 -22.25
C ARG A 179 -10.16 15.29 -22.27
N VAL A 180 -11.12 15.13 -21.37
CA VAL A 180 -11.94 13.93 -21.30
C VAL A 180 -13.42 14.33 -21.35
N ASP A 181 -14.14 13.69 -22.26
CA ASP A 181 -15.58 13.87 -22.41
C ASP A 181 -16.29 12.88 -21.51
N PHE A 182 -17.20 13.38 -20.66
CA PHE A 182 -17.98 12.56 -19.77
C PHE A 182 -19.44 12.52 -20.18
N LYS A 183 -20.04 11.32 -20.18
CA LYS A 183 -21.47 11.09 -20.26
C LYS A 183 -21.94 10.58 -18.93
N ILE A 184 -22.90 11.27 -18.34
CA ILE A 184 -23.45 10.91 -17.03
C ILE A 184 -24.94 10.67 -17.10
N GLU A 185 -25.42 9.82 -16.19
CA GLU A 185 -26.82 9.57 -15.92
C GLU A 185 -27.04 9.56 -14.41
N VAL A 186 -27.97 10.40 -13.92
CA VAL A 186 -28.31 10.48 -12.49
C VAL A 186 -29.34 9.43 -12.15
N LEU A 187 -28.98 8.45 -11.34
CA LEU A 187 -29.86 7.35 -10.93
C LEU A 187 -30.71 7.70 -9.73
N GLN A 188 -30.10 8.34 -8.72
CA GLN A 188 -30.77 8.69 -7.48
C GLN A 188 -30.25 10.02 -6.94
N THR A 189 -31.15 10.79 -6.35
CA THR A 189 -30.85 12.08 -5.72
C THR A 189 -31.41 12.10 -4.30
N GLN A 190 -30.54 12.40 -3.30
CA GLN A 190 -30.89 12.33 -1.90
C GLN A 190 -30.34 13.53 -1.14
N GLU A 191 -31.13 14.04 -0.21
CA GLU A 191 -30.68 15.00 0.79
C GLU A 191 -29.91 14.25 1.90
N VAL A 192 -28.76 14.77 2.27
CA VAL A 192 -27.96 14.25 3.38
C VAL A 192 -28.41 14.94 4.67
N ILE A 193 -29.08 14.18 5.54
CA ILE A 193 -29.54 14.67 6.84
C ILE A 193 -28.50 14.23 7.88
N LEU A 194 -27.70 15.19 8.34
CA LEU A 194 -26.74 14.92 9.40
C LEU A 194 -27.45 14.82 10.76
N PRO A 195 -27.05 13.86 11.61
CA PRO A 195 -27.56 13.80 12.97
C PRO A 195 -27.14 15.02 13.78
N LYS A 196 -27.98 15.44 14.73
CA LYS A 196 -27.57 16.44 15.72
C LYS A 196 -26.42 15.90 16.56
N ILE A 197 -25.39 16.72 16.76
CA ILE A 197 -24.22 16.38 17.56
C ILE A 197 -24.52 16.70 19.01
N ASP A 198 -25.17 15.76 19.68
CA ASP A 198 -25.61 15.81 21.07
C ASP A 198 -25.24 14.49 21.82
N ASP A 199 -25.71 14.32 23.04
CA ASP A 199 -25.45 13.12 23.82
C ASP A 199 -26.05 11.86 23.18
N ASN A 200 -27.18 11.95 22.48
CA ASN A 200 -27.76 10.82 21.74
C ASN A 200 -26.84 10.41 20.57
N PHE A 201 -26.15 11.36 19.96
CA PHE A 201 -25.13 11.04 18.96
C PHE A 201 -23.97 10.25 19.56
N ALA A 202 -23.48 10.64 20.74
CA ALA A 202 -22.41 9.92 21.43
C ALA A 202 -22.83 8.49 21.83
N GLN A 203 -24.08 8.28 22.20
CA GLN A 203 -24.61 6.95 22.53
C GLN A 203 -24.54 5.95 21.34
N LYS A 204 -24.62 6.43 20.09
CA LYS A 204 -24.43 5.60 18.89
C LYS A 204 -23.02 4.98 18.80
N PHE A 205 -22.07 5.55 19.52
CA PHE A 205 -20.69 5.07 19.66
C PHE A 205 -20.42 4.40 21.01
N LYS A 206 -21.49 4.05 21.78
CA LYS A 206 -21.41 3.40 23.10
C LYS A 206 -20.77 4.28 24.17
N LEU A 207 -20.84 5.60 24.02
CA LEU A 207 -20.34 6.59 24.98
C LEU A 207 -21.51 7.30 25.64
N LYS A 208 -21.32 7.75 26.88
CA LYS A 208 -22.43 8.29 27.72
C LYS A 208 -22.93 9.65 27.25
N ASN A 209 -22.03 10.51 26.81
CA ASN A 209 -22.33 11.88 26.41
C ASN A 209 -21.27 12.43 25.41
N LEU A 210 -21.56 13.61 24.87
CA LEU A 210 -20.69 14.27 23.89
C LEU A 210 -19.31 14.64 24.46
N ALA A 211 -19.21 14.96 25.74
CA ALA A 211 -17.94 15.27 26.39
C ALA A 211 -17.02 14.04 26.43
N GLU A 212 -17.57 12.86 26.71
CA GLU A 212 -16.83 11.60 26.70
C GLU A 212 -16.39 11.24 25.26
N LEU A 213 -17.25 11.46 24.26
CA LEU A 213 -16.88 11.27 22.85
C LEU A 213 -15.71 12.17 22.45
N LYS A 214 -15.78 13.48 22.78
CA LYS A 214 -14.68 14.41 22.49
C LYS A 214 -13.38 14.01 23.17
N LYS A 215 -13.45 13.55 24.42
CA LYS A 215 -12.29 13.08 25.17
C LYS A 215 -11.68 11.83 24.55
N SER A 216 -12.49 10.85 24.17
CA SER A 216 -12.02 9.65 23.49
C SER A 216 -11.34 9.98 22.17
N ILE A 217 -11.93 10.84 21.35
CA ILE A 217 -11.32 11.30 20.09
C ILE A 217 -9.99 12.00 20.36
N GLN A 218 -9.92 12.86 21.36
CA GLN A 218 -8.69 13.55 21.75
C GLN A 218 -7.59 12.58 22.15
N GLU A 219 -7.92 11.54 22.93
CA GLU A 219 -6.98 10.50 23.34
C GLU A 219 -6.49 9.68 22.14
N ASP A 220 -7.38 9.34 21.22
CA ASP A 220 -7.04 8.60 20.00
C ASP A 220 -6.13 9.41 19.08
N ILE A 221 -6.44 10.70 18.84
CA ILE A 221 -5.58 11.59 18.06
C ILE A 221 -4.20 11.71 18.72
N LEU A 222 -4.16 11.89 20.03
CA LEU A 222 -2.92 11.99 20.80
C LEU A 222 -2.08 10.71 20.66
N LYS A 223 -2.73 9.55 20.76
CA LYS A 223 -2.09 8.24 20.57
C LYS A 223 -1.54 8.08 19.15
N GLN A 224 -2.31 8.42 18.14
CA GLN A 224 -1.86 8.38 16.74
C GLN A 224 -0.67 9.31 16.48
N LYS A 225 -0.73 10.55 16.98
CA LYS A 225 0.39 11.51 16.87
C LYS A 225 1.65 10.98 17.57
N LYS A 226 1.52 10.38 18.76
CA LYS A 226 2.66 9.77 19.46
C LYS A 226 3.29 8.65 18.65
N LEU A 227 2.48 7.74 18.10
CA LEU A 227 2.96 6.66 17.24
C LEU A 227 3.64 7.18 15.97
N GLN A 228 3.08 8.23 15.35
CA GLN A 228 3.68 8.84 14.16
C GLN A 228 5.04 9.48 14.48
N ILE A 229 5.12 10.21 15.58
CA ILE A 229 6.40 10.82 16.03
C ILE A 229 7.41 9.72 16.33
N GLN A 230 7.01 8.66 17.03
CA GLN A 230 7.90 7.53 17.32
C GLN A 230 8.44 6.90 16.03
N LYS A 231 7.57 6.62 15.04
CA LYS A 231 8.00 6.10 13.75
C LYS A 231 8.95 7.05 13.01
N ASN A 232 8.69 8.36 13.07
CA ASN A 232 9.56 9.34 12.45
C ASN A 232 10.96 9.37 13.13
N ILE A 233 10.99 9.25 14.47
CA ILE A 233 12.24 9.16 15.24
C ILE A 233 12.99 7.87 14.87
N GLU A 234 12.32 6.74 14.84
CA GLU A 234 12.90 5.45 14.43
C GLU A 234 13.49 5.53 13.02
N ASN A 235 12.75 6.10 12.06
CA ASN A 235 13.25 6.31 10.71
C ASN A 235 14.48 7.22 10.66
N GLN A 236 14.47 8.34 11.38
CA GLN A 236 15.66 9.22 11.46
C GLN A 236 16.87 8.51 12.06
N ILE A 237 16.66 7.68 13.09
CA ILE A 237 17.74 6.87 13.67
C ILE A 237 18.28 5.89 12.64
N LEU A 238 17.40 5.21 11.92
CA LEU A 238 17.78 4.24 10.87
C LEU A 238 18.55 4.93 9.73
N GLU A 239 18.08 6.10 9.26
CA GLU A 239 18.78 6.88 8.24
C GLU A 239 20.18 7.30 8.68
N GLU A 240 20.33 7.78 9.91
CA GLU A 240 21.63 8.16 10.47
C GLU A 240 22.55 6.95 10.71
N LEU A 241 21.97 5.81 11.13
CA LEU A 241 22.71 4.55 11.26
C LEU A 241 23.23 4.08 9.90
N LEU A 242 22.41 4.13 8.87
CA LEU A 242 22.81 3.74 7.51
C LEU A 242 24.00 4.57 7.01
N LYS A 243 24.04 5.87 7.30
CA LYS A 243 25.16 6.75 6.90
C LYS A 243 26.51 6.37 7.53
N ILE A 244 26.49 5.81 8.74
CA ILE A 244 27.71 5.44 9.48
C ILE A 244 28.01 3.96 9.42
N THR A 245 27.17 3.18 8.75
CA THR A 245 27.33 1.72 8.62
C THR A 245 27.99 1.41 7.29
N LYS A 246 29.01 0.56 7.35
CA LYS A 246 29.62 -0.04 6.15
C LYS A 246 29.14 -1.48 6.03
N ILE A 247 28.56 -1.78 4.88
CA ILE A 247 28.04 -3.10 4.55
C ILE A 247 28.19 -3.34 3.05
N GLU A 248 28.68 -4.49 2.68
CA GLU A 248 28.66 -5.00 1.31
C GLU A 248 27.49 -5.95 1.20
N ILE A 249 26.43 -5.51 0.48
CA ILE A 249 25.19 -6.29 0.35
C ILE A 249 25.37 -7.27 -0.81
N PRO A 250 25.31 -8.60 -0.56
CA PRO A 250 25.32 -9.59 -1.62
C PRO A 250 24.13 -9.45 -2.57
N GLU A 251 24.35 -9.73 -3.85
CA GLU A 251 23.31 -9.63 -4.88
C GLU A 251 22.11 -10.53 -4.59
N SER A 252 22.36 -11.72 -4.03
CA SER A 252 21.31 -12.64 -3.61
C SER A 252 20.32 -12.06 -2.60
N LEU A 253 20.75 -11.20 -1.68
CA LEU A 253 19.84 -10.50 -0.74
C LEU A 253 18.98 -9.46 -1.45
N ILE A 254 19.54 -8.78 -2.45
CA ILE A 254 18.81 -7.81 -3.25
C ILE A 254 17.73 -8.53 -4.07
N GLU A 255 18.09 -9.65 -4.72
CA GLU A 255 17.14 -10.46 -5.49
C GLU A 255 16.00 -11.00 -4.62
N GLN A 256 16.32 -11.57 -3.44
CA GLN A 256 15.32 -12.06 -2.50
C GLN A 256 14.35 -10.94 -2.04
N GLU A 257 14.87 -9.75 -1.76
CA GLU A 257 14.03 -8.61 -1.36
C GLU A 257 13.14 -8.14 -2.51
N ILE A 258 13.64 -8.12 -3.74
CA ILE A 258 12.84 -7.80 -4.93
C ILE A 258 11.71 -8.82 -5.11
N GLU A 259 12.00 -10.12 -5.02
CA GLU A 259 11.01 -11.18 -5.11
C GLU A 259 9.93 -11.05 -4.02
N ARG A 260 10.35 -10.77 -2.78
CA ARG A 260 9.44 -10.54 -1.66
C ARG A 260 8.51 -9.35 -1.93
N GLN A 261 9.05 -8.24 -2.39
CA GLN A 261 8.25 -7.04 -2.71
C GLN A 261 7.27 -7.29 -3.85
N ILE A 262 7.70 -7.99 -4.90
CA ILE A 262 6.82 -8.38 -6.02
C ILE A 262 5.69 -9.29 -5.51
N ALA A 263 5.99 -10.26 -4.64
CA ALA A 263 4.98 -11.14 -4.06
C ALA A 263 3.96 -10.36 -3.22
N GLU A 264 4.41 -9.40 -2.41
CA GLU A 264 3.51 -8.53 -1.62
C GLU A 264 2.60 -7.67 -2.52
N ILE A 265 3.14 -7.12 -3.62
CA ILE A 265 2.35 -6.34 -4.57
C ILE A 265 1.32 -7.23 -5.26
N LYS A 266 1.70 -8.44 -5.68
CA LYS A 266 0.77 -9.42 -6.26
C LYS A 266 -0.36 -9.78 -5.31
N GLN A 267 -0.04 -10.10 -4.06
CA GLN A 267 -1.03 -10.41 -3.03
C GLN A 267 -2.00 -9.24 -2.79
N ARG A 268 -1.48 -8.00 -2.81
CA ARG A 268 -2.33 -6.80 -2.68
C ARG A 268 -3.25 -6.62 -3.88
N ALA A 269 -2.76 -6.82 -5.10
CA ALA A 269 -3.58 -6.78 -6.32
C ALA A 269 -4.69 -7.84 -6.27
N GLU A 270 -4.37 -9.07 -5.90
CA GLU A 270 -5.34 -10.16 -5.73
C GLU A 270 -6.42 -9.83 -4.69
N SER A 271 -6.03 -9.23 -3.55
CA SER A 271 -6.98 -8.81 -2.51
C SER A 271 -7.97 -7.75 -3.01
N MET A 272 -7.61 -7.00 -4.06
CA MET A 272 -8.46 -6.03 -4.74
C MET A 272 -9.19 -6.60 -5.96
N ASN A 273 -9.09 -7.91 -6.22
CA ASN A 273 -9.60 -8.58 -7.42
C ASN A 273 -9.05 -7.96 -8.73
N LEU A 274 -7.81 -7.48 -8.71
CA LEU A 274 -7.11 -6.94 -9.87
C LEU A 274 -6.01 -7.89 -10.32
N SER A 275 -5.77 -7.99 -11.64
CA SER A 275 -4.56 -8.63 -12.13
C SER A 275 -3.34 -7.77 -11.83
N PHE A 276 -2.18 -8.39 -11.65
CA PHE A 276 -0.92 -7.68 -11.38
C PHE A 276 -0.61 -6.58 -12.40
N GLU A 277 -0.85 -6.86 -13.69
CA GLU A 277 -0.66 -5.91 -14.79
C GLU A 277 -1.60 -4.68 -14.74
N LYS A 278 -2.80 -4.84 -14.15
CA LYS A 278 -3.74 -3.73 -13.96
C LYS A 278 -3.50 -2.94 -12.68
N TYR A 279 -2.74 -3.52 -11.77
CA TYR A 279 -2.39 -2.88 -10.50
C TYR A 279 -1.15 -1.98 -10.63
N LEU A 280 -0.18 -2.33 -11.51
CA LEU A 280 0.98 -1.51 -11.89
C LEU A 280 0.57 -0.38 -12.83
#